data_7eb292c121738e6b1c7035a8c1706683
#
_entry.id   7eb292c121738e6b1c7035a8c1706683
#
_cell.length_a   1.000
_cell.length_b   1.000
_cell.length_c   1.000
_cell.angle_alpha   90.00
_cell.angle_beta   90.00
_cell.angle_gamma   90.00
#
_symmetry.space_group_name_H-M   'P 1'
#
loop_
_entity.id
_entity.type
_entity.pdbx_description
1 polymer ?
#
loop_
_entity_poly.entity_id
_entity_poly.type
_entity_poly.pdbx_seq_one_letter_code
_entity_poly.pdbx_strand_id
1 'polypeptide(L)'
;MLRHLVVGAVAVLAASAGVGALAPSAGAATTVGISVDAGTSVGTVPSSGVGLNTGVGDENMGTAKVSSLMKAARVRQLRFPGGSGADGYHWKTHTMSDGGWVVPNTDFDHFMATAKKVGAQPILTANYGSGTPQEAADWVKYANVDKGYGVKYWEIGNEVYGNGHYANGKGWETDTHADKSPKEYAKNLVAYAKAMKAVDPKVKIGAVLTTPGGWPDKEKAPGDSADWNNTVLSIAAKSIDFVIVHWYPGGTTTADLLNTPSRIAGVTSELRSLISTYAGSHAASVEIAVTETDATFSPALTSQAAALFAPDTYMTWFEQGATHVDWWNLHNGTDQAPTTVNGQTDYQDGGILSAGTCAGGKCQPPRDTPFPTYWGIRSLTALAQPGDTIVKSSSRNPSVAVHAVRSSNGGLNVMLINKSPQNAAQVSLSYAGFTPAAGAVTTVSYAKGATSLTTAKRGTAGAQTLPPYSITTLQLKPASGTASADKPSPAPTPTAATPVVSASGTTGTRAQAENSAGTPVSQPTPNGTSGGLASTGASSAVTYSALGGLLVIAVGGMLALRGRRRRASHGK
;
A
#
# COMPACT_ATOMS: atom_id res chain seq x y z
N MET A 1 25.38 -84.83 41.09
CA MET A 1 24.43 -85.51 40.19
C MET A 1 24.01 -84.57 39.09
N LEU A 2 24.42 -84.82 37.91
CA LEU A 2 24.18 -84.06 36.68
C LEU A 2 22.70 -84.20 36.26
N ARG A 3 22.07 -83.11 35.85
CA ARG A 3 20.93 -83.15 34.90
C ARG A 3 21.09 -82.03 33.88
N HIS A 4 21.31 -82.41 32.65
CA HIS A 4 21.31 -81.55 31.47
C HIS A 4 19.90 -81.02 31.14
N LEU A 5 19.77 -79.74 30.85
CA LEU A 5 18.60 -79.18 30.18
C LEU A 5 19.03 -78.64 28.81
N VAL A 6 18.47 -79.27 27.79
CA VAL A 6 18.60 -78.85 26.39
C VAL A 6 17.64 -77.70 26.16
N VAL A 7 18.13 -76.57 25.71
CA VAL A 7 17.31 -75.46 25.26
C VAL A 7 17.32 -75.44 23.73
N GLY A 8 16.20 -75.73 23.13
CA GLY A 8 15.97 -75.64 21.69
C GLY A 8 15.78 -74.16 21.24
N ALA A 9 16.60 -73.78 20.29
CA ALA A 9 16.47 -72.49 19.64
C ALA A 9 15.36 -72.52 18.57
N VAL A 10 14.31 -71.73 18.75
CA VAL A 10 13.30 -71.46 17.73
C VAL A 10 13.69 -70.17 16.98
N ALA A 11 14.07 -70.34 15.71
CA ALA A 11 14.33 -69.22 14.81
C ALA A 11 13.00 -68.64 14.32
N VAL A 12 12.67 -67.38 14.72
CA VAL A 12 11.56 -66.63 14.18
C VAL A 12 12.08 -65.83 12.98
N LEU A 13 11.69 -66.21 11.77
CA LEU A 13 11.86 -65.36 10.59
C LEU A 13 10.89 -64.21 10.65
N ALA A 14 11.38 -63.00 10.92
CA ALA A 14 10.62 -61.74 10.74
C ALA A 14 10.69 -61.33 9.27
N ALA A 15 9.59 -61.51 8.54
CA ALA A 15 9.42 -60.93 7.21
C ALA A 15 9.17 -59.41 7.39
N SER A 16 10.18 -58.59 7.11
CA SER A 16 10.02 -57.13 7.01
C SER A 16 9.33 -56.77 5.70
N ALA A 17 8.01 -56.58 5.76
CA ALA A 17 7.30 -55.89 4.68
C ALA A 17 7.76 -54.44 4.62
N GLY A 18 8.62 -54.11 3.67
CA GLY A 18 9.02 -52.75 3.36
C GLY A 18 7.81 -51.99 2.85
N VAL A 19 7.25 -51.13 3.69
CA VAL A 19 6.31 -50.08 3.23
C VAL A 19 7.16 -49.06 2.47
N GLY A 20 7.20 -49.22 1.14
CA GLY A 20 7.75 -48.20 0.25
C GLY A 20 6.90 -46.93 0.42
N ALA A 21 7.42 -45.94 1.12
CA ALA A 21 6.86 -44.60 1.08
C ALA A 21 6.93 -44.12 -0.37
N LEU A 22 5.78 -44.10 -1.05
CA LEU A 22 5.63 -43.43 -2.33
C LEU A 22 5.97 -41.95 -2.08
N ALA A 23 7.15 -41.51 -2.50
CA ALA A 23 7.45 -40.10 -2.59
C ALA A 23 6.32 -39.44 -3.43
N PRO A 24 5.74 -38.32 -2.98
CA PRO A 24 4.72 -37.63 -3.78
C PRO A 24 5.37 -37.34 -5.14
N SER A 25 4.73 -37.80 -6.21
CA SER A 25 5.14 -37.50 -7.57
C SER A 25 5.21 -35.99 -7.69
N ALA A 26 6.39 -35.44 -7.92
CA ALA A 26 6.54 -34.04 -8.27
C ALA A 26 5.69 -33.82 -9.52
N GLY A 27 4.53 -33.18 -9.34
CA GLY A 27 3.68 -32.81 -10.46
C GLY A 27 4.52 -32.06 -11.46
N ALA A 28 4.40 -32.41 -12.75
CA ALA A 28 5.15 -31.78 -13.81
C ALA A 28 5.01 -30.26 -13.68
N ALA A 29 6.13 -29.57 -13.45
CA ALA A 29 6.12 -28.12 -13.26
C ALA A 29 5.51 -27.47 -14.51
N THR A 30 4.36 -26.85 -14.36
CA THR A 30 3.66 -26.21 -15.49
C THR A 30 4.51 -25.05 -15.96
N THR A 31 4.95 -25.07 -17.23
CA THR A 31 5.71 -23.97 -17.81
C THR A 31 4.79 -22.78 -18.05
N VAL A 32 5.11 -21.66 -17.42
CA VAL A 32 4.36 -20.39 -17.55
C VAL A 32 4.96 -19.55 -18.65
N GLY A 33 4.14 -19.22 -19.67
CA GLY A 33 4.54 -18.30 -20.74
C GLY A 33 4.47 -16.85 -20.28
N ILE A 34 5.57 -16.12 -20.45
CA ILE A 34 5.70 -14.68 -20.18
C ILE A 34 6.00 -13.97 -21.51
N SER A 35 5.28 -12.88 -21.77
CA SER A 35 5.55 -12.01 -22.92
C SER A 35 5.92 -10.62 -22.44
N VAL A 36 7.00 -10.05 -22.99
CA VAL A 36 7.44 -8.67 -22.75
C VAL A 36 7.56 -7.96 -24.09
N ASP A 37 6.82 -6.88 -24.26
CA ASP A 37 6.92 -6.00 -25.43
C ASP A 37 7.64 -4.71 -25.04
N ALA A 38 8.95 -4.71 -25.19
CA ALA A 38 9.81 -3.58 -24.86
C ALA A 38 9.67 -2.39 -25.83
N GLY A 39 8.97 -2.59 -26.96
CA GLY A 39 8.63 -1.51 -27.91
C GLY A 39 7.39 -0.73 -27.53
N THR A 40 6.53 -1.26 -26.66
CA THR A 40 5.28 -0.61 -26.25
C THR A 40 5.41 -0.07 -24.83
N SER A 41 5.43 1.27 -24.68
CA SER A 41 5.37 1.95 -23.38
C SER A 41 3.95 1.92 -22.83
N VAL A 42 3.81 1.61 -21.53
CA VAL A 42 2.55 1.76 -20.78
C VAL A 42 2.63 2.88 -19.76
N GLY A 43 3.81 3.44 -19.52
CA GLY A 43 4.00 4.55 -18.60
C GLY A 43 5.47 4.83 -18.34
N THR A 44 5.71 5.72 -17.38
CA THR A 44 7.04 6.05 -16.86
C THR A 44 7.01 5.91 -15.35
N VAL A 45 8.07 5.36 -14.77
CA VAL A 45 8.20 5.26 -13.31
C VAL A 45 8.16 6.67 -12.71
N PRO A 46 7.23 6.98 -11.81
CA PRO A 46 7.06 8.32 -11.27
C PRO A 46 8.30 8.82 -10.52
N SER A 47 8.47 10.13 -10.45
CA SER A 47 9.55 10.76 -9.66
C SER A 47 9.41 10.49 -8.15
N SER A 48 8.19 10.33 -7.66
CA SER A 48 7.87 9.90 -6.30
C SER A 48 8.37 8.48 -6.00
N GLY A 49 8.46 7.59 -7.02
CA GLY A 49 8.96 6.23 -6.86
C GLY A 49 8.25 5.48 -5.72
N VAL A 50 9.05 4.87 -4.85
CA VAL A 50 8.54 4.22 -3.63
C VAL A 50 8.22 5.27 -2.58
N GLY A 51 6.96 5.31 -2.13
CA GLY A 51 6.49 6.17 -1.05
C GLY A 51 6.18 5.38 0.23
N LEU A 52 6.31 6.05 1.37
CA LEU A 52 5.99 5.51 2.70
C LEU A 52 5.25 6.55 3.52
N ASN A 53 4.35 6.07 4.38
CA ASN A 53 3.76 6.87 5.44
C ASN A 53 4.67 6.92 6.66
N THR A 54 4.73 8.11 7.29
CA THR A 54 5.35 8.37 8.59
C THR A 54 4.35 9.05 9.50
N GLY A 55 4.62 9.16 10.79
CA GLY A 55 3.66 9.76 11.71
C GLY A 55 4.33 10.50 12.86
N VAL A 56 3.58 11.45 13.45
CA VAL A 56 3.99 12.21 14.63
C VAL A 56 4.14 11.36 15.90
N GLY A 57 3.66 10.13 15.85
CA GLY A 57 3.84 9.12 16.91
C GLY A 57 5.08 8.23 16.75
N ASP A 58 5.83 8.35 15.65
CA ASP A 58 7.01 7.52 15.38
C ASP A 58 8.32 8.22 15.77
N GLU A 59 8.73 8.07 17.02
CA GLU A 59 9.99 8.62 17.54
C GLU A 59 11.25 8.14 16.80
N ASN A 60 11.15 7.06 16.01
CA ASN A 60 12.28 6.44 15.33
C ASN A 60 12.41 6.82 13.85
N MET A 61 11.41 7.51 13.27
CA MET A 61 11.41 7.83 11.84
C MET A 61 12.69 8.53 11.35
N GLY A 62 13.31 9.37 12.20
CA GLY A 62 14.50 10.17 11.89
C GLY A 62 15.85 9.53 12.27
N THR A 63 15.87 8.33 12.86
CA THR A 63 17.11 7.68 13.31
C THR A 63 18.05 7.37 12.15
N ALA A 64 19.36 7.23 12.46
CA ALA A 64 20.36 6.91 11.45
C ALA A 64 20.10 5.54 10.80
N LYS A 65 19.68 4.55 11.60
CA LYS A 65 19.36 3.20 11.13
C LYS A 65 18.17 3.22 10.16
N VAL A 66 17.06 3.83 10.56
CA VAL A 66 15.84 3.93 9.75
C VAL A 66 16.10 4.70 8.46
N SER A 67 16.80 5.85 8.55
CA SER A 67 17.19 6.62 7.36
C SER A 67 18.05 5.81 6.39
N SER A 68 18.96 4.96 6.90
CA SER A 68 19.79 4.07 6.08
C SER A 68 18.95 2.99 5.39
N LEU A 69 17.96 2.41 6.09
CA LEU A 69 17.04 1.42 5.53
C LEU A 69 16.17 2.04 4.42
N MET A 70 15.59 3.22 4.66
CA MET A 70 14.82 3.95 3.65
C MET A 70 15.64 4.28 2.41
N LYS A 71 16.89 4.74 2.57
CA LYS A 71 17.82 4.96 1.45
C LYS A 71 18.11 3.68 0.68
N ALA A 72 18.35 2.58 1.39
CA ALA A 72 18.63 1.30 0.75
C ALA A 72 17.44 0.74 -0.03
N ALA A 73 16.20 1.05 0.39
CA ALA A 73 14.97 0.77 -0.34
C ALA A 73 14.66 1.81 -1.43
N ARG A 74 15.48 2.86 -1.55
CA ARG A 74 15.27 3.99 -2.48
C ARG A 74 13.89 4.63 -2.31
N VAL A 75 13.50 4.84 -1.06
CA VAL A 75 12.30 5.62 -0.74
C VAL A 75 12.47 7.03 -1.32
N ARG A 76 11.48 7.51 -2.06
CA ARG A 76 11.49 8.78 -2.79
C ARG A 76 10.39 9.73 -2.35
N GLN A 77 9.45 9.25 -1.57
CA GLN A 77 8.36 10.04 -1.01
C GLN A 77 8.11 9.65 0.44
N LEU A 78 7.82 10.64 1.27
CA LEU A 78 7.36 10.45 2.64
C LEU A 78 6.11 11.28 2.88
N ARG A 79 5.05 10.63 3.38
CA ARG A 79 3.79 11.28 3.77
C ARG A 79 3.78 11.57 5.27
N PHE A 80 3.25 12.74 5.66
CA PHE A 80 3.22 13.26 7.02
C PHE A 80 1.99 14.16 7.22
N PRO A 81 1.38 14.28 8.42
CA PRO A 81 1.81 13.77 9.75
C PRO A 81 1.36 12.36 10.08
N GLY A 82 0.59 11.69 9.21
CA GLY A 82 0.20 10.28 9.31
C GLY A 82 -1.27 10.06 9.64
N GLY A 83 -1.98 9.34 8.79
CA GLY A 83 -3.32 8.80 8.94
C GLY A 83 -4.34 9.76 9.53
N SER A 84 -5.29 9.18 10.28
CA SER A 84 -6.35 9.91 10.98
C SER A 84 -5.85 11.00 11.94
N GLY A 85 -4.63 10.86 12.45
CA GLY A 85 -4.00 11.90 13.27
C GLY A 85 -3.85 13.24 12.53
N ALA A 86 -3.82 13.25 11.20
CA ALA A 86 -3.66 14.47 10.42
C ALA A 86 -4.80 15.48 10.65
N ASP A 87 -6.03 14.99 10.83
CA ASP A 87 -7.23 15.84 11.00
C ASP A 87 -7.39 16.43 12.41
N GLY A 88 -6.49 16.04 13.33
CA GLY A 88 -6.36 16.63 14.66
C GLY A 88 -5.04 17.37 14.87
N TYR A 89 -4.06 17.26 13.96
CA TYR A 89 -2.72 17.75 14.17
C TYR A 89 -2.54 19.23 13.81
N HIS A 90 -2.03 20.03 14.78
CA HIS A 90 -1.67 21.42 14.60
C HIS A 90 -0.14 21.55 14.44
N TRP A 91 0.30 21.74 13.21
CA TRP A 91 1.72 21.71 12.82
C TRP A 91 2.59 22.74 13.55
N LYS A 92 2.05 23.93 13.83
CA LYS A 92 2.78 25.04 14.43
C LYS A 92 3.09 24.84 15.90
N THR A 93 2.19 24.18 16.62
CA THR A 93 2.32 23.92 18.06
C THR A 93 2.77 22.50 18.35
N HIS A 94 2.81 21.62 17.35
CA HIS A 94 3.07 20.20 17.50
C HIS A 94 2.14 19.55 18.53
N THR A 95 0.85 19.76 18.38
CA THR A 95 -0.20 19.25 19.28
C THR A 95 -1.35 18.60 18.51
N MET A 96 -2.14 17.79 19.22
CA MET A 96 -3.37 17.19 18.71
C MET A 96 -4.58 17.81 19.39
N SER A 97 -5.61 18.20 18.61
CA SER A 97 -6.85 18.82 19.12
C SER A 97 -7.75 17.84 19.88
N ASP A 98 -7.65 16.55 19.58
CA ASP A 98 -8.49 15.48 20.15
C ASP A 98 -7.86 14.83 21.41
N GLY A 99 -6.79 15.40 21.96
CA GLY A 99 -6.03 14.81 23.04
C GLY A 99 -5.15 13.65 22.60
N GLY A 100 -5.00 13.43 21.30
CA GLY A 100 -4.07 12.48 20.70
C GLY A 100 -2.62 12.77 21.07
N TRP A 101 -1.75 11.84 20.76
CA TRP A 101 -0.38 11.86 21.24
C TRP A 101 0.61 12.19 20.12
N VAL A 102 1.54 13.09 20.42
CA VAL A 102 2.71 13.38 19.60
C VAL A 102 3.97 13.08 20.41
N VAL A 103 5.02 12.60 19.74
CA VAL A 103 6.30 12.35 20.41
C VAL A 103 7.29 13.48 20.12
N PRO A 104 8.25 13.74 21.01
CA PRO A 104 9.31 14.71 20.77
C PRO A 104 10.12 14.38 19.49
N ASN A 105 10.59 15.41 18.79
CA ASN A 105 11.41 15.30 17.57
C ASN A 105 10.69 14.66 16.37
N THR A 106 9.37 14.80 16.32
CA THR A 106 8.55 14.39 15.17
C THR A 106 7.73 15.54 14.59
N ASP A 107 8.06 16.76 14.97
CA ASP A 107 7.51 17.97 14.36
C ASP A 107 7.90 18.12 12.89
N PHE A 108 7.33 19.10 12.24
CA PHE A 108 7.53 19.31 10.81
C PHE A 108 8.99 19.49 10.39
N ASP A 109 9.80 20.24 11.16
CA ASP A 109 11.20 20.46 10.82
C ASP A 109 12.04 19.18 10.98
N HIS A 110 11.77 18.34 11.98
CA HIS A 110 12.39 17.02 12.13
C HIS A 110 12.00 16.06 11.00
N PHE A 111 10.71 16.08 10.61
CA PHE A 111 10.27 15.33 9.45
C PHE A 111 11.00 15.79 8.17
N MET A 112 11.08 17.09 7.90
CA MET A 112 11.76 17.62 6.73
C MET A 112 13.27 17.30 6.73
N ALA A 113 13.91 17.31 7.91
CA ALA A 113 15.29 16.87 8.05
C ALA A 113 15.45 15.38 7.67
N THR A 114 14.50 14.56 8.07
CA THR A 114 14.45 13.12 7.71
C THR A 114 14.25 12.95 6.22
N ALA A 115 13.25 13.60 5.63
CA ALA A 115 12.97 13.54 4.19
C ALA A 115 14.21 13.96 3.37
N LYS A 116 14.84 15.07 3.72
CA LYS A 116 16.08 15.55 3.11
C LYS A 116 17.23 14.53 3.25
N LYS A 117 17.40 13.96 4.44
CA LYS A 117 18.42 12.95 4.72
C LYS A 117 18.22 11.68 3.89
N VAL A 118 16.99 11.26 3.68
CA VAL A 118 16.64 10.10 2.83
C VAL A 118 16.75 10.43 1.34
N GLY A 119 16.50 11.66 0.94
CA GLY A 119 16.36 12.11 -0.44
C GLY A 119 14.94 11.88 -0.97
N ALA A 120 13.97 11.97 -0.09
CA ALA A 120 12.54 11.78 -0.40
C ALA A 120 11.84 13.14 -0.55
N GLN A 121 10.82 13.17 -1.42
CA GLN A 121 9.90 14.29 -1.55
C GLN A 121 8.84 14.21 -0.43
N PRO A 122 8.48 15.32 0.22
CA PRO A 122 7.38 15.33 1.16
C PRO A 122 6.02 15.38 0.44
N ILE A 123 5.03 14.71 1.02
CA ILE A 123 3.60 14.95 0.80
C ILE A 123 2.97 15.21 2.16
N LEU A 124 2.24 16.32 2.29
CA LEU A 124 1.71 16.76 3.58
C LEU A 124 0.19 16.72 3.58
N THR A 125 -0.38 16.24 4.68
CA THR A 125 -1.83 16.27 4.92
C THR A 125 -2.15 17.45 5.84
N ALA A 126 -2.80 18.47 5.30
CA ALA A 126 -3.27 19.60 6.07
C ALA A 126 -4.50 19.20 6.90
N ASN A 127 -4.54 19.65 8.15
CA ASN A 127 -5.63 19.39 9.07
C ASN A 127 -6.94 19.98 8.54
N TYR A 128 -7.84 19.11 8.10
CA TYR A 128 -9.21 19.46 7.73
C TYR A 128 -10.13 19.43 8.95
N GLY A 129 -10.01 18.40 9.79
CA GLY A 129 -11.00 18.08 10.81
C GLY A 129 -11.16 19.12 11.91
N SER A 130 -10.07 19.76 12.34
CA SER A 130 -10.06 20.80 13.38
C SER A 130 -9.27 22.04 12.99
N GLY A 131 -8.59 22.01 11.83
CA GLY A 131 -7.81 23.13 11.31
C GLY A 131 -8.62 24.14 10.51
N THR A 132 -7.91 25.03 9.84
CA THR A 132 -8.52 26.07 9.00
C THR A 132 -7.75 26.28 7.70
N PRO A 133 -8.38 26.87 6.64
CA PRO A 133 -7.68 27.27 5.44
C PRO A 133 -6.48 28.21 5.70
N GLN A 134 -6.59 29.06 6.73
CA GLN A 134 -5.49 29.96 7.10
C GLN A 134 -4.32 29.21 7.72
N GLU A 135 -4.58 28.23 8.61
CA GLU A 135 -3.53 27.39 9.18
C GLU A 135 -2.76 26.62 8.11
N ALA A 136 -3.46 26.08 7.12
CA ALA A 136 -2.84 25.41 5.98
C ALA A 136 -2.02 26.38 5.11
N ALA A 137 -2.52 27.57 4.85
CA ALA A 137 -1.80 28.63 4.14
C ALA A 137 -0.55 29.09 4.90
N ASP A 138 -0.63 29.21 6.24
CA ASP A 138 0.50 29.53 7.10
C ASP A 138 1.56 28.41 7.04
N TRP A 139 1.14 27.15 6.93
CA TRP A 139 2.05 26.02 6.77
C TRP A 139 2.78 26.05 5.42
N VAL A 140 2.04 26.34 4.32
CA VAL A 140 2.66 26.56 3.01
C VAL A 140 3.67 27.70 3.06
N LYS A 141 3.32 28.83 3.72
CA LYS A 141 4.22 29.97 3.88
C LYS A 141 5.49 29.57 4.62
N TYR A 142 5.33 28.93 5.77
CA TYR A 142 6.48 28.46 6.55
C TYR A 142 7.36 27.51 5.76
N ALA A 143 6.76 26.50 5.12
CA ALA A 143 7.49 25.46 4.38
C ALA A 143 8.22 26.02 3.15
N ASN A 144 7.51 26.79 2.30
CA ASN A 144 8.01 27.13 0.97
C ASN A 144 8.61 28.52 0.89
N VAL A 145 8.13 29.50 1.69
CA VAL A 145 8.62 30.86 1.68
C VAL A 145 9.68 31.07 2.76
N ASP A 146 9.38 30.72 4.01
CA ASP A 146 10.28 31.02 5.13
C ASP A 146 11.45 30.02 5.21
N LYS A 147 11.22 28.72 4.97
CA LYS A 147 12.23 27.64 5.02
C LYS A 147 12.78 27.22 3.65
N GLY A 148 12.08 27.52 2.57
CA GLY A 148 12.49 27.14 1.23
C GLY A 148 12.51 25.62 0.99
N TYR A 149 11.65 24.84 1.67
CA TYR A 149 11.61 23.38 1.54
C TYR A 149 11.04 22.92 0.21
N GLY A 150 10.21 23.75 -0.46
CA GLY A 150 9.65 23.46 -1.77
C GLY A 150 8.66 22.28 -1.75
N VAL A 151 7.86 22.17 -0.69
CA VAL A 151 6.82 21.15 -0.58
C VAL A 151 5.77 21.37 -1.65
N LYS A 152 5.61 20.38 -2.52
CA LYS A 152 4.74 20.50 -3.69
C LYS A 152 3.34 19.95 -3.47
N TYR A 153 3.21 18.80 -2.78
CA TYR A 153 1.95 18.06 -2.66
C TYR A 153 1.33 18.22 -1.28
N TRP A 154 0.05 18.61 -1.27
CA TRP A 154 -0.73 18.89 -0.08
C TRP A 154 -2.10 18.24 -0.18
N GLU A 155 -2.40 17.32 0.71
CA GLU A 155 -3.71 16.70 0.88
C GLU A 155 -4.56 17.56 1.80
N ILE A 156 -5.87 17.63 1.59
CA ILE A 156 -6.78 18.32 2.49
C ILE A 156 -7.60 17.29 3.24
N GLY A 157 -7.17 17.01 4.47
CA GLY A 157 -7.73 15.98 5.33
C GLY A 157 -7.28 14.56 4.99
N ASN A 158 -7.55 13.63 5.91
CA ASN A 158 -7.36 12.19 5.80
C ASN A 158 -8.72 11.50 5.85
N GLU A 159 -9.03 10.59 4.92
CA GLU A 159 -10.25 9.74 4.93
C GLU A 159 -11.52 10.47 5.43
N VAL A 160 -11.68 11.75 5.06
CA VAL A 160 -12.74 12.62 5.61
C VAL A 160 -14.15 12.01 5.50
N TYR A 161 -14.36 11.08 4.56
CA TYR A 161 -15.57 10.27 4.48
C TYR A 161 -15.81 9.39 5.73
N GLY A 162 -14.77 9.19 6.55
CA GLY A 162 -14.81 8.49 7.84
C GLY A 162 -15.25 9.33 9.04
N ASN A 163 -15.71 10.56 8.82
CA ASN A 163 -16.09 11.51 9.86
C ASN A 163 -17.44 11.23 10.57
N GLY A 164 -18.08 10.11 10.24
CA GLY A 164 -19.37 9.70 10.80
C GLY A 164 -20.58 10.03 9.94
N HIS A 165 -20.42 10.72 8.81
CA HIS A 165 -21.54 11.05 7.91
C HIS A 165 -22.27 9.79 7.40
N TYR A 166 -21.51 8.75 6.98
CA TYR A 166 -22.08 7.50 6.48
C TYR A 166 -22.37 6.45 7.56
N ALA A 167 -21.74 6.54 8.73
CA ALA A 167 -21.79 5.52 9.78
C ALA A 167 -22.73 5.88 10.93
N ASN A 168 -23.86 6.53 10.68
CA ASN A 168 -24.84 6.93 11.68
C ASN A 168 -24.22 7.72 12.86
N GLY A 169 -23.31 8.65 12.55
CA GLY A 169 -22.62 9.49 13.52
C GLY A 169 -21.41 8.85 14.18
N LYS A 170 -21.06 7.60 13.85
CA LYS A 170 -19.84 6.93 14.31
C LYS A 170 -18.76 7.07 13.26
N GLY A 171 -17.77 7.90 13.51
CA GLY A 171 -16.61 8.09 12.64
C GLY A 171 -15.32 7.65 13.33
N TRP A 172 -14.28 7.46 12.54
CA TRP A 172 -12.91 7.26 13.02
C TRP A 172 -12.04 8.48 12.75
N GLU A 173 -12.52 9.42 11.91
CA GLU A 173 -11.84 10.67 11.62
C GLU A 173 -12.31 11.80 12.53
N THR A 174 -11.36 12.59 13.01
CA THR A 174 -11.65 13.84 13.72
C THR A 174 -12.26 14.84 12.76
N ASP A 175 -13.48 15.31 13.05
CA ASP A 175 -14.13 16.37 12.29
C ASP A 175 -15.03 17.19 13.21
N THR A 176 -14.67 18.45 13.41
CA THR A 176 -15.39 19.41 14.27
C THR A 176 -16.43 20.26 13.53
N HIS A 177 -16.56 20.08 12.21
CA HIS A 177 -17.57 20.79 11.44
C HIS A 177 -18.98 20.35 11.83
N ALA A 178 -19.91 21.32 11.86
CA ALA A 178 -21.32 21.04 12.15
C ALA A 178 -21.99 20.26 11.01
N ASP A 179 -21.66 20.58 9.76
CA ASP A 179 -22.04 19.83 8.56
C ASP A 179 -20.85 18.96 8.11
N LYS A 180 -21.02 17.65 8.17
CA LYS A 180 -20.01 16.64 7.83
C LYS A 180 -20.22 16.03 6.44
N SER A 181 -21.10 16.64 5.65
CA SER A 181 -21.46 16.15 4.33
C SER A 181 -20.33 16.28 3.31
N PRO A 182 -20.33 15.48 2.23
CA PRO A 182 -19.38 15.62 1.12
C PRO A 182 -19.46 17.00 0.47
N LYS A 183 -20.62 17.65 0.53
CA LYS A 183 -20.83 19.01 0.01
C LYS A 183 -20.05 20.04 0.84
N GLU A 184 -20.06 19.93 2.15
CA GLU A 184 -19.33 20.86 3.02
C GLU A 184 -17.82 20.61 2.91
N TYR A 185 -17.38 19.35 2.89
CA TYR A 185 -15.99 19.03 2.59
C TYR A 185 -15.52 19.69 1.29
N ALA A 186 -16.27 19.53 0.22
CA ALA A 186 -15.90 20.07 -1.10
C ALA A 186 -15.80 21.59 -1.13
N LYS A 187 -16.70 22.31 -0.46
CA LYS A 187 -16.63 23.77 -0.34
C LYS A 187 -15.40 24.22 0.45
N ASN A 188 -15.15 23.57 1.57
CA ASN A 188 -13.99 23.88 2.41
C ASN A 188 -12.69 23.56 1.66
N LEU A 189 -12.61 22.42 0.95
CA LEU A 189 -11.48 22.07 0.07
C LEU A 189 -11.16 23.19 -0.92
N VAL A 190 -12.17 23.79 -1.57
CA VAL A 190 -11.98 24.95 -2.46
C VAL A 190 -11.42 26.16 -1.70
N ALA A 191 -11.86 26.39 -0.46
CA ALA A 191 -11.33 27.48 0.37
C ALA A 191 -9.87 27.23 0.77
N TYR A 192 -9.51 26.00 1.16
CA TYR A 192 -8.12 25.58 1.42
C TYR A 192 -7.24 25.78 0.17
N ALA A 193 -7.67 25.26 -0.98
CA ALA A 193 -6.94 25.39 -2.22
C ALA A 193 -6.67 26.87 -2.58
N LYS A 194 -7.67 27.72 -2.43
CA LYS A 194 -7.55 29.17 -2.68
C LYS A 194 -6.55 29.82 -1.73
N ALA A 195 -6.65 29.54 -0.43
CA ALA A 195 -5.77 30.14 0.58
C ALA A 195 -4.32 29.71 0.40
N MET A 196 -4.06 28.42 0.20
CA MET A 196 -2.72 27.85 0.02
C MET A 196 -2.06 28.30 -1.28
N LYS A 197 -2.79 28.27 -2.41
CA LYS A 197 -2.29 28.74 -3.72
C LYS A 197 -2.09 30.26 -3.79
N ALA A 198 -2.73 31.05 -2.94
CA ALA A 198 -2.46 32.46 -2.80
C ALA A 198 -1.06 32.74 -2.20
N VAL A 199 -0.53 31.80 -1.38
CA VAL A 199 0.82 31.87 -0.81
C VAL A 199 1.87 31.34 -1.79
N ASP A 200 1.64 30.15 -2.36
CA ASP A 200 2.51 29.56 -3.37
C ASP A 200 1.65 28.92 -4.47
N PRO A 201 1.55 29.55 -5.65
CA PRO A 201 0.71 29.02 -6.75
C PRO A 201 1.23 27.71 -7.34
N LYS A 202 2.42 27.23 -6.95
CA LYS A 202 3.03 25.98 -7.43
C LYS A 202 2.61 24.77 -6.61
N VAL A 203 1.99 24.96 -5.44
CA VAL A 203 1.51 23.81 -4.64
C VAL A 203 0.37 23.09 -5.36
N LYS A 204 0.40 21.78 -5.26
CA LYS A 204 -0.66 20.90 -5.74
C LYS A 204 -1.55 20.49 -4.59
N ILE A 205 -2.84 20.60 -4.80
CA ILE A 205 -3.88 20.34 -3.80
C ILE A 205 -4.62 19.05 -4.15
N GLY A 206 -4.70 18.14 -3.19
CA GLY A 206 -5.37 16.85 -3.30
C GLY A 206 -6.72 16.79 -2.61
N ALA A 207 -7.67 16.14 -3.26
CA ALA A 207 -9.00 15.86 -2.74
C ALA A 207 -9.11 14.41 -2.27
N VAL A 208 -9.60 14.19 -1.05
CA VAL A 208 -9.93 12.87 -0.54
C VAL A 208 -11.15 12.31 -1.28
N LEU A 209 -11.00 11.16 -1.92
CA LEU A 209 -12.07 10.39 -2.54
C LEU A 209 -12.19 9.01 -1.87
N THR A 210 -13.38 8.42 -1.97
CA THR A 210 -13.54 6.99 -1.67
C THR A 210 -12.93 6.16 -2.79
N THR A 211 -12.33 5.03 -2.43
CA THR A 211 -11.77 4.11 -3.42
C THR A 211 -12.92 3.35 -4.12
N PRO A 212 -13.01 3.38 -5.46
CA PRO A 212 -14.01 2.61 -6.18
C PRO A 212 -14.04 1.12 -5.76
N GLY A 213 -15.22 0.66 -5.35
CA GLY A 213 -15.45 -0.69 -4.84
C GLY A 213 -15.06 -0.91 -3.37
N GLY A 214 -14.53 0.11 -2.67
CA GLY A 214 -14.30 0.11 -1.21
C GLY A 214 -15.40 0.86 -0.48
N TRP A 215 -15.69 0.51 0.79
CA TRP A 215 -16.64 1.30 1.57
C TRP A 215 -16.08 2.70 1.87
N PRO A 216 -16.88 3.80 1.82
CA PRO A 216 -18.29 3.92 1.48
C PRO A 216 -18.54 4.32 0.00
N ASP A 217 -17.80 3.76 -0.95
CA ASP A 217 -17.99 4.07 -2.38
C ASP A 217 -19.46 3.86 -2.79
N LYS A 218 -20.01 4.83 -3.53
CA LYS A 218 -21.42 4.86 -4.00
C LYS A 218 -22.49 4.88 -2.89
N GLU A 219 -22.09 4.95 -1.61
CA GLU A 219 -23.03 5.12 -0.51
C GLU A 219 -23.57 6.57 -0.49
N LYS A 220 -24.80 6.70 0.02
CA LYS A 220 -25.45 7.99 0.28
C LYS A 220 -26.01 8.01 1.68
N ALA A 221 -25.66 9.03 2.45
CA ALA A 221 -26.32 9.28 3.71
C ALA A 221 -27.68 9.99 3.48
N PRO A 222 -28.61 9.93 4.45
CA PRO A 222 -29.88 10.65 4.35
C PRO A 222 -29.65 12.15 4.06
N GLY A 223 -30.24 12.63 2.98
CA GLY A 223 -30.09 14.02 2.52
C GLY A 223 -29.07 14.24 1.40
N ASP A 224 -28.23 13.25 1.11
CA ASP A 224 -27.28 13.36 0.02
C ASP A 224 -27.97 13.24 -1.35
N SER A 225 -27.64 14.13 -2.25
CA SER A 225 -28.10 14.08 -3.65
C SER A 225 -27.29 13.07 -4.48
N ALA A 226 -26.00 12.90 -4.17
CA ALA A 226 -25.06 11.96 -4.80
C ALA A 226 -24.12 11.38 -3.74
N ASP A 227 -23.35 10.35 -4.11
CA ASP A 227 -22.28 9.80 -3.27
C ASP A 227 -21.12 10.78 -3.08
N TRP A 228 -20.16 10.39 -2.22
CA TRP A 228 -19.00 11.21 -1.87
C TRP A 228 -18.23 11.70 -3.11
N ASN A 229 -17.79 10.79 -3.98
CA ASN A 229 -16.93 11.12 -5.11
C ASN A 229 -17.62 12.06 -6.11
N ASN A 230 -18.87 11.76 -6.47
CA ASN A 230 -19.66 12.60 -7.37
C ASN A 230 -19.91 13.98 -6.77
N THR A 231 -20.24 14.06 -5.47
CA THR A 231 -20.48 15.34 -4.80
C THR A 231 -19.20 16.18 -4.73
N VAL A 232 -18.09 15.59 -4.26
CA VAL A 232 -16.82 16.31 -4.11
C VAL A 232 -16.31 16.81 -5.45
N LEU A 233 -16.27 15.96 -6.48
CA LEU A 233 -15.76 16.36 -7.78
C LEU A 233 -16.67 17.36 -8.49
N SER A 234 -17.99 17.29 -8.33
CA SER A 234 -18.91 18.28 -8.94
C SER A 234 -18.63 19.72 -8.48
N ILE A 235 -18.06 19.89 -7.28
CA ILE A 235 -17.79 21.21 -6.69
C ILE A 235 -16.30 21.57 -6.84
N ALA A 236 -15.40 20.65 -6.54
CA ALA A 236 -13.98 20.95 -6.33
C ALA A 236 -13.06 20.57 -7.50
N ALA A 237 -13.51 19.80 -8.51
CA ALA A 237 -12.65 19.25 -9.54
C ALA A 237 -11.78 20.27 -10.32
N LYS A 238 -12.23 21.52 -10.42
CA LYS A 238 -11.48 22.62 -11.08
C LYS A 238 -10.45 23.30 -10.17
N SER A 239 -10.47 23.00 -8.88
CA SER A 239 -9.61 23.64 -7.86
C SER A 239 -8.50 22.73 -7.37
N ILE A 240 -8.56 21.43 -7.71
CA ILE A 240 -7.62 20.39 -7.28
C ILE A 240 -6.65 20.02 -8.38
N ASP A 241 -5.50 19.49 -7.99
CA ASP A 241 -4.45 19.03 -8.90
C ASP A 241 -4.31 17.51 -8.88
N PHE A 242 -4.81 16.84 -7.84
CA PHE A 242 -4.83 15.38 -7.75
C PHE A 242 -6.00 14.88 -6.90
N VAL A 243 -6.35 13.63 -7.07
CA VAL A 243 -7.28 12.89 -6.23
C VAL A 243 -6.52 11.89 -5.39
N ILE A 244 -7.01 11.65 -4.17
CA ILE A 244 -6.42 10.76 -3.17
C ILE A 244 -7.36 9.59 -2.97
N VAL A 245 -6.82 8.38 -3.03
CA VAL A 245 -7.51 7.15 -2.61
C VAL A 245 -6.61 6.33 -1.70
N HIS A 246 -7.21 5.62 -0.75
CA HIS A 246 -6.57 4.63 0.09
C HIS A 246 -7.02 3.24 -0.36
N TRP A 247 -6.07 2.41 -0.75
CA TRP A 247 -6.39 1.12 -1.34
C TRP A 247 -5.97 -0.04 -0.43
N TYR A 248 -6.92 -0.52 0.33
CA TYR A 248 -6.78 -1.67 1.23
C TYR A 248 -7.65 -2.84 0.72
N PRO A 249 -7.15 -3.64 -0.23
CA PRO A 249 -7.99 -4.58 -0.98
C PRO A 249 -8.45 -5.77 -0.15
N GLY A 250 -7.76 -6.08 0.96
CA GLY A 250 -8.08 -7.21 1.81
C GLY A 250 -7.96 -8.57 1.13
N GLY A 251 -8.50 -9.58 1.79
CA GLY A 251 -8.56 -10.95 1.28
C GLY A 251 -8.74 -11.96 2.42
N THR A 252 -9.56 -12.98 2.23
CA THR A 252 -9.77 -14.01 3.26
C THR A 252 -8.61 -15.02 3.34
N THR A 253 -7.85 -15.11 2.26
CA THR A 253 -6.64 -15.96 2.17
C THR A 253 -5.47 -15.17 1.59
N THR A 254 -4.26 -15.71 1.74
CA THR A 254 -3.08 -15.12 1.08
C THR A 254 -3.18 -15.14 -0.45
N ALA A 255 -3.87 -16.12 -1.02
CA ALA A 255 -4.11 -16.19 -2.47
C ALA A 255 -5.06 -15.07 -2.93
N ASP A 256 -6.11 -14.77 -2.15
CA ASP A 256 -7.01 -13.66 -2.45
C ASP A 256 -6.25 -12.34 -2.46
N LEU A 257 -5.45 -12.06 -1.40
CA LEU A 257 -4.61 -10.87 -1.32
C LEU A 257 -3.72 -10.74 -2.55
N LEU A 258 -2.98 -11.80 -2.91
CA LEU A 258 -2.02 -11.78 -4.01
C LEU A 258 -2.69 -11.63 -5.41
N ASN A 259 -3.99 -11.85 -5.52
CA ASN A 259 -4.76 -11.64 -6.74
C ASN A 259 -5.36 -10.23 -6.85
N THR A 260 -5.40 -9.47 -5.75
CA THR A 260 -6.05 -8.16 -5.73
C THR A 260 -5.41 -7.11 -6.65
N PRO A 261 -4.09 -7.10 -6.96
CA PRO A 261 -3.52 -6.13 -7.90
C PRO A 261 -4.20 -6.14 -9.28
N SER A 262 -4.77 -7.28 -9.70
CA SER A 262 -5.54 -7.39 -10.96
C SER A 262 -6.78 -6.47 -11.00
N ARG A 263 -7.29 -6.00 -9.86
CA ARG A 263 -8.45 -5.09 -9.77
C ARG A 263 -8.09 -3.62 -9.99
N ILE A 264 -6.81 -3.25 -9.89
CA ILE A 264 -6.33 -1.85 -9.94
C ILE A 264 -6.72 -1.15 -11.25
N ALA A 265 -6.65 -1.86 -12.38
CA ALA A 265 -7.07 -1.30 -13.67
C ALA A 265 -8.53 -0.82 -13.68
N GLY A 266 -9.44 -1.60 -13.06
CA GLY A 266 -10.86 -1.22 -12.93
C GLY A 266 -11.03 0.01 -12.03
N VAL A 267 -10.35 0.05 -10.89
CA VAL A 267 -10.36 1.19 -9.95
C VAL A 267 -9.87 2.46 -10.64
N THR A 268 -8.74 2.39 -11.35
CA THR A 268 -8.17 3.53 -12.07
C THR A 268 -9.08 4.01 -13.20
N SER A 269 -9.69 3.10 -13.95
CA SER A 269 -10.63 3.43 -15.04
C SER A 269 -11.84 4.20 -14.49
N GLU A 270 -12.40 3.80 -13.36
CA GLU A 270 -13.51 4.50 -12.73
C GLU A 270 -13.11 5.89 -12.23
N LEU A 271 -11.96 6.02 -11.54
CA LEU A 271 -11.42 7.31 -11.12
C LEU A 271 -11.21 8.26 -12.30
N ARG A 272 -10.61 7.79 -13.41
CA ARG A 272 -10.41 8.58 -14.62
C ARG A 272 -11.74 9.01 -15.26
N SER A 273 -12.75 8.16 -15.23
CA SER A 273 -14.11 8.49 -15.70
C SER A 273 -14.73 9.62 -14.88
N LEU A 274 -14.65 9.53 -13.55
CA LEU A 274 -15.13 10.59 -12.64
C LEU A 274 -14.38 11.91 -12.87
N ILE A 275 -13.05 11.87 -12.93
CA ILE A 275 -12.22 13.05 -13.20
C ILE A 275 -12.60 13.67 -14.56
N SER A 276 -12.76 12.87 -15.60
CA SER A 276 -13.16 13.34 -16.94
C SER A 276 -14.53 14.00 -16.92
N THR A 277 -15.47 13.45 -16.16
CA THR A 277 -16.84 13.98 -16.06
C THR A 277 -16.87 15.38 -15.44
N TYR A 278 -16.06 15.64 -14.40
CA TYR A 278 -16.19 16.85 -13.60
C TYR A 278 -15.10 17.89 -13.85
N ALA A 279 -13.89 17.49 -14.24
CA ALA A 279 -12.78 18.41 -14.44
C ALA A 279 -12.71 19.01 -15.85
N GLY A 280 -13.44 18.48 -16.82
CA GLY A 280 -13.50 19.00 -18.20
C GLY A 280 -12.10 19.06 -18.84
N SER A 281 -11.72 20.20 -19.40
CA SER A 281 -10.39 20.38 -20.03
C SER A 281 -9.22 20.25 -19.06
N HIS A 282 -9.46 20.33 -17.74
CA HIS A 282 -8.44 20.13 -16.69
C HIS A 282 -8.19 18.66 -16.37
N ALA A 283 -9.06 17.75 -16.82
CA ALA A 283 -9.04 16.33 -16.44
C ALA A 283 -7.69 15.62 -16.69
N ALA A 284 -7.03 15.96 -17.81
CA ALA A 284 -5.74 15.35 -18.17
C ALA A 284 -4.58 15.71 -17.21
N SER A 285 -4.69 16.82 -16.47
CA SER A 285 -3.69 17.29 -15.51
C SER A 285 -3.97 16.84 -14.08
N VAL A 286 -5.16 16.32 -13.78
CA VAL A 286 -5.49 15.79 -12.46
C VAL A 286 -4.82 14.44 -12.28
N GLU A 287 -3.91 14.36 -11.30
CA GLU A 287 -3.16 13.15 -10.96
C GLU A 287 -3.99 12.20 -10.08
N ILE A 288 -3.61 10.93 -10.03
CA ILE A 288 -4.14 9.94 -9.07
C ILE A 288 -3.04 9.59 -8.10
N ALA A 289 -3.30 9.76 -6.81
CA ALA A 289 -2.42 9.43 -5.70
C ALA A 289 -3.05 8.35 -4.83
N VAL A 290 -2.30 7.27 -4.58
CA VAL A 290 -2.65 6.22 -3.63
C VAL A 290 -1.78 6.47 -2.40
N THR A 291 -2.25 7.28 -1.47
CA THR A 291 -1.44 7.74 -0.35
C THR A 291 -1.46 6.81 0.86
N GLU A 292 -2.27 5.76 0.78
CA GLU A 292 -2.18 4.61 1.68
C GLU A 292 -2.51 3.30 0.98
N THR A 293 -1.70 2.29 1.21
CA THR A 293 -1.95 0.89 0.85
C THR A 293 -1.10 -0.05 1.70
N ASP A 294 -1.64 -1.19 2.04
CA ASP A 294 -0.93 -2.31 2.63
C ASP A 294 -1.72 -3.62 2.50
N ALA A 295 -1.32 -4.66 3.24
CA ALA A 295 -2.00 -5.95 3.29
C ALA A 295 -3.07 -6.06 4.38
N THR A 296 -3.54 -4.94 4.96
CA THR A 296 -4.62 -4.89 5.96
C THR A 296 -5.88 -5.58 5.44
N PHE A 297 -6.70 -6.14 6.33
CA PHE A 297 -7.84 -7.00 6.02
C PHE A 297 -7.48 -8.32 5.33
N SER A 298 -6.22 -8.77 5.46
CA SER A 298 -5.77 -10.09 5.06
C SER A 298 -5.07 -10.80 6.22
N PRO A 299 -4.88 -12.13 6.18
CA PRO A 299 -4.16 -12.84 7.21
C PRO A 299 -2.64 -12.66 7.12
N ALA A 300 -2.12 -11.70 6.34
CA ALA A 300 -0.70 -11.67 5.97
C ALA A 300 -0.15 -10.23 5.89
N LEU A 301 0.11 -9.60 7.05
CA LEU A 301 0.66 -8.25 7.13
C LEU A 301 2.19 -8.20 7.06
N THR A 302 2.87 -9.09 7.79
CA THR A 302 4.34 -9.11 7.88
C THR A 302 4.97 -10.36 7.31
N SER A 303 4.19 -11.24 6.67
CA SER A 303 4.67 -12.49 6.10
C SER A 303 5.20 -12.33 4.67
N GLN A 304 5.72 -13.44 4.10
CA GLN A 304 6.18 -13.45 2.72
C GLN A 304 5.09 -13.04 1.71
N ALA A 305 3.82 -13.31 2.00
CA ALA A 305 2.73 -12.91 1.09
C ALA A 305 2.66 -11.38 0.94
N ALA A 306 2.78 -10.62 2.03
CA ALA A 306 2.85 -9.16 1.96
C ALA A 306 4.09 -8.67 1.18
N ALA A 307 5.23 -9.38 1.33
CA ALA A 307 6.43 -9.07 0.55
C ALA A 307 6.25 -9.27 -0.96
N LEU A 308 5.42 -10.22 -1.39
CA LEU A 308 5.09 -10.41 -2.81
C LEU A 308 4.05 -9.41 -3.29
N PHE A 309 3.06 -9.11 -2.43
CA PHE A 309 1.99 -8.18 -2.72
C PHE A 309 2.49 -6.75 -2.95
N ALA A 310 3.44 -6.28 -2.13
CA ALA A 310 3.91 -4.90 -2.17
C ALA A 310 4.47 -4.49 -3.55
N PRO A 311 5.50 -5.14 -4.14
CA PRO A 311 6.04 -4.72 -5.43
C PRO A 311 5.04 -4.91 -6.59
N ASP A 312 4.18 -5.93 -6.54
CA ASP A 312 3.10 -6.15 -7.52
C ASP A 312 2.11 -4.98 -7.49
N THR A 313 1.74 -4.53 -6.29
CA THR A 313 0.85 -3.37 -6.07
C THR A 313 1.47 -2.06 -6.59
N TYR A 314 2.71 -1.74 -6.18
CA TYR A 314 3.38 -0.52 -6.65
C TYR A 314 3.44 -0.46 -8.16
N MET A 315 3.92 -1.53 -8.79
CA MET A 315 4.10 -1.55 -10.23
C MET A 315 2.78 -1.52 -10.98
N THR A 316 1.77 -2.24 -10.51
CA THR A 316 0.45 -2.21 -11.17
C THR A 316 -0.19 -0.82 -11.11
N TRP A 317 -0.09 -0.12 -9.98
CA TRP A 317 -0.55 1.28 -9.90
C TRP A 317 0.21 2.21 -10.85
N PHE A 318 1.53 2.07 -10.96
CA PHE A 318 2.34 2.86 -11.90
C PHE A 318 2.01 2.54 -13.36
N GLU A 319 1.76 1.27 -13.70
CA GLU A 319 1.29 0.84 -15.02
C GLU A 319 -0.07 1.45 -15.39
N GLN A 320 -0.90 1.74 -14.38
CA GLN A 320 -2.20 2.40 -14.53
C GLN A 320 -2.13 3.93 -14.41
N GLY A 321 -0.94 4.51 -14.29
CA GLY A 321 -0.72 5.95 -14.31
C GLY A 321 -0.95 6.67 -12.98
N ALA A 322 -0.91 5.97 -11.85
CA ALA A 322 -0.80 6.61 -10.54
C ALA A 322 0.55 7.30 -10.41
N THR A 323 0.56 8.51 -9.83
CA THR A 323 1.78 9.30 -9.64
C THR A 323 2.41 9.12 -8.26
N HIS A 324 1.65 8.61 -7.30
CA HIS A 324 2.05 8.35 -5.93
C HIS A 324 1.47 7.01 -5.47
N VAL A 325 2.30 6.24 -4.77
CA VAL A 325 1.87 5.03 -4.04
C VAL A 325 2.67 5.00 -2.74
N ASP A 326 2.00 5.16 -1.60
CA ASP A 326 2.62 5.25 -0.30
C ASP A 326 2.17 4.07 0.58
N TRP A 327 3.13 3.25 1.03
CA TRP A 327 2.82 2.12 1.91
C TRP A 327 2.51 2.58 3.32
N TRP A 328 1.48 2.02 3.92
CA TRP A 328 1.14 2.20 5.31
C TRP A 328 1.76 1.07 6.14
N ASN A 329 2.75 1.33 6.96
CA ASN A 329 3.56 2.52 7.11
C ASN A 329 5.02 2.13 7.45
N LEU A 330 5.82 3.06 7.93
CA LEU A 330 7.21 2.81 8.33
C LEU A 330 7.29 1.91 9.57
N HIS A 331 6.65 2.33 10.70
CA HIS A 331 6.43 1.55 11.92
C HIS A 331 4.97 1.72 12.33
N ASN A 332 4.29 0.63 12.64
CA ASN A 332 2.91 0.68 13.08
C ASN A 332 2.74 0.21 14.52
N GLY A 333 3.30 -0.94 14.85
CA GLY A 333 3.03 -1.66 16.09
C GLY A 333 1.67 -2.36 16.04
N THR A 334 1.40 -3.19 17.04
CA THR A 334 0.15 -3.91 17.15
C THR A 334 -0.08 -4.41 18.57
N ASP A 335 -1.33 -4.55 18.96
CA ASP A 335 -1.79 -5.23 20.17
C ASP A 335 -2.32 -6.65 19.87
N GLN A 336 -2.33 -7.04 18.60
CA GLN A 336 -2.79 -8.35 18.15
C GLN A 336 -1.70 -9.41 18.31
N ALA A 337 -2.09 -10.61 18.80
CA ALA A 337 -1.18 -11.73 18.92
C ALA A 337 -0.68 -12.19 17.54
N PRO A 338 0.62 -12.53 17.40
CA PRO A 338 1.14 -13.09 16.17
C PRO A 338 0.43 -14.37 15.74
N THR A 339 0.24 -14.52 14.44
CA THR A 339 -0.34 -15.72 13.81
C THR A 339 0.72 -16.49 13.01
N THR A 340 0.32 -17.62 12.41
CA THR A 340 1.19 -18.39 11.52
C THR A 340 0.57 -18.43 10.12
N VAL A 341 1.30 -17.93 9.13
CA VAL A 341 0.87 -17.86 7.74
C VAL A 341 1.88 -18.60 6.86
N ASN A 342 1.44 -19.69 6.20
CA ASN A 342 2.29 -20.51 5.34
C ASN A 342 3.61 -20.94 6.01
N GLY A 343 3.55 -21.25 7.33
CA GLY A 343 4.71 -21.68 8.12
C GLY A 343 5.67 -20.56 8.53
N GLN A 344 5.25 -19.30 8.43
CA GLN A 344 5.99 -18.13 8.91
C GLN A 344 5.17 -17.38 9.97
N THR A 345 5.86 -16.75 10.92
CA THR A 345 5.20 -15.85 11.88
C THR A 345 4.74 -14.58 11.17
N ASP A 346 3.47 -14.25 11.33
CA ASP A 346 2.91 -12.96 10.98
C ASP A 346 2.63 -12.19 12.26
N TYR A 347 3.22 -11.01 12.39
CA TYR A 347 3.14 -10.20 13.59
C TYR A 347 1.92 -9.28 13.62
N GLN A 348 1.05 -9.35 12.62
CA GLN A 348 -0.16 -8.52 12.50
C GLN A 348 0.13 -7.02 12.60
N ASP A 349 1.26 -6.59 12.00
CA ASP A 349 1.76 -5.21 12.04
C ASP A 349 1.78 -4.65 10.61
N GLY A 350 1.16 -3.49 10.40
CA GLY A 350 1.14 -2.80 9.08
C GLY A 350 2.49 -2.17 8.69
N GLY A 351 3.43 -2.05 9.65
CA GLY A 351 4.76 -1.46 9.41
C GLY A 351 5.64 -2.34 8.50
N ILE A 352 6.57 -1.70 7.79
CA ILE A 352 7.64 -2.41 7.06
C ILE A 352 8.83 -2.73 7.94
N LEU A 353 8.96 -2.02 9.06
CA LEU A 353 9.96 -2.22 10.12
C LEU A 353 9.25 -2.54 11.43
N SER A 354 9.85 -3.43 12.22
CA SER A 354 9.34 -3.78 13.53
C SER A 354 9.32 -2.58 14.48
N ALA A 355 8.18 -2.34 15.13
CA ALA A 355 8.07 -1.40 16.24
C ALA A 355 8.58 -1.97 17.57
N GLY A 356 8.92 -3.27 17.63
CA GLY A 356 9.39 -3.95 18.83
C GLY A 356 8.30 -4.19 19.89
N THR A 357 7.01 -4.11 19.51
CA THR A 357 5.88 -4.32 20.42
C THR A 357 5.68 -5.79 20.76
N CYS A 358 4.99 -6.04 21.89
CA CYS A 358 4.65 -7.39 22.34
C CYS A 358 3.13 -7.52 22.48
N ALA A 359 2.57 -8.62 21.97
CA ALA A 359 1.16 -8.95 22.07
C ALA A 359 0.97 -10.45 22.28
N GLY A 360 -0.04 -10.85 23.06
CA GLY A 360 -0.33 -12.27 23.32
C GLY A 360 0.85 -13.06 23.91
N GLY A 361 1.73 -12.42 24.70
CA GLY A 361 2.93 -13.04 25.27
C GLY A 361 4.07 -13.28 24.28
N LYS A 362 3.98 -12.77 23.05
CA LYS A 362 5.04 -12.84 22.03
C LYS A 362 5.44 -11.43 21.60
N CYS A 363 6.73 -11.21 21.44
CA CYS A 363 7.27 -9.94 20.95
C CYS A 363 7.66 -10.01 19.48
N GLN A 364 7.54 -8.89 18.82
CA GLN A 364 8.14 -8.67 17.52
C GLN A 364 9.68 -8.80 17.59
N PRO A 365 10.37 -8.93 16.47
CA PRO A 365 11.82 -8.74 16.43
C PRO A 365 12.23 -7.40 17.05
N PRO A 366 13.51 -7.21 17.43
CA PRO A 366 13.99 -5.92 17.91
C PRO A 366 13.58 -4.79 16.97
N ARG A 367 13.27 -3.62 17.56
CA ARG A 367 12.85 -2.41 16.82
C ARG A 367 13.76 -2.10 15.63
N ASP A 368 13.19 -1.59 14.56
CA ASP A 368 13.81 -1.33 13.25
C ASP A 368 14.35 -2.58 12.55
N THR A 369 13.90 -3.78 12.91
CA THR A 369 14.20 -4.99 12.13
C THR A 369 13.29 -5.03 10.91
N PRO A 370 13.82 -5.15 9.69
CA PRO A 370 13.01 -5.25 8.48
C PRO A 370 12.11 -6.49 8.49
N PHE A 371 10.82 -6.29 8.28
CA PHE A 371 9.89 -7.36 7.95
C PHE A 371 10.06 -7.84 6.50
N PRO A 372 9.52 -9.00 6.12
CA PRO A 372 9.49 -9.45 4.72
C PRO A 372 9.00 -8.39 3.73
N THR A 373 7.99 -7.60 4.10
CA THR A 373 7.44 -6.49 3.30
C THR A 373 8.49 -5.47 2.87
N TYR A 374 9.42 -5.09 3.77
CA TYR A 374 10.54 -4.21 3.44
C TYR A 374 11.39 -4.78 2.29
N TRP A 375 11.67 -6.08 2.30
CA TRP A 375 12.47 -6.73 1.26
C TRP A 375 11.72 -6.81 -0.07
N GLY A 376 10.40 -7.01 -0.02
CA GLY A 376 9.52 -6.90 -1.19
C GLY A 376 9.61 -5.51 -1.82
N ILE A 377 9.42 -4.46 -1.05
CA ILE A 377 9.54 -3.07 -1.50
C ILE A 377 10.96 -2.79 -2.02
N ARG A 378 11.99 -3.20 -1.27
CA ARG A 378 13.37 -3.00 -1.69
C ARG A 378 13.71 -3.72 -3.00
N SER A 379 13.02 -4.80 -3.36
CA SER A 379 13.25 -5.51 -4.63
C SER A 379 12.97 -4.63 -5.86
N LEU A 380 12.12 -3.62 -5.74
CA LEU A 380 11.86 -2.61 -6.79
C LEU A 380 13.13 -1.88 -7.22
N THR A 381 14.13 -1.76 -6.34
CA THR A 381 15.41 -1.10 -6.67
C THR A 381 16.21 -1.83 -7.77
N ALA A 382 15.94 -3.12 -7.96
CA ALA A 382 16.54 -3.91 -9.02
C ALA A 382 15.77 -3.82 -10.33
N LEU A 383 14.48 -3.46 -10.27
CA LEU A 383 13.59 -3.36 -11.43
C LEU A 383 13.66 -1.98 -12.08
N ALA A 384 13.51 -0.91 -11.28
CA ALA A 384 13.14 0.40 -11.80
C ALA A 384 13.84 1.55 -11.09
N GLN A 385 13.95 2.65 -11.80
CA GLN A 385 14.35 3.97 -11.29
C GLN A 385 13.34 5.00 -11.76
N PRO A 386 13.14 6.11 -11.03
CA PRO A 386 12.36 7.23 -11.52
C PRO A 386 12.81 7.66 -12.92
N GLY A 387 11.86 7.82 -13.84
CA GLY A 387 12.11 8.18 -15.23
C GLY A 387 12.34 7.00 -16.18
N ASP A 388 12.53 5.78 -15.70
CA ASP A 388 12.59 4.59 -16.55
C ASP A 388 11.21 4.33 -17.20
N THR A 389 11.22 3.71 -18.39
CA THR A 389 9.99 3.43 -19.14
C THR A 389 9.40 2.08 -18.72
N ILE A 390 8.18 2.10 -18.21
CA ILE A 390 7.42 0.87 -17.98
C ILE A 390 6.92 0.36 -19.32
N VAL A 391 7.17 -0.92 -19.62
CA VAL A 391 6.81 -1.53 -20.90
C VAL A 391 5.78 -2.63 -20.72
N LYS A 392 5.02 -2.89 -21.76
CA LYS A 392 3.94 -3.88 -21.72
C LYS A 392 4.49 -5.28 -21.44
N SER A 393 3.92 -5.93 -20.45
CA SER A 393 4.23 -7.33 -20.09
C SER A 393 2.98 -8.10 -19.72
N SER A 394 3.00 -9.42 -19.88
CA SER A 394 1.88 -10.27 -19.52
C SER A 394 2.32 -11.68 -19.16
N SER A 395 1.59 -12.29 -18.25
CA SER A 395 1.72 -13.69 -17.84
C SER A 395 0.47 -14.47 -18.27
N ARG A 396 0.66 -15.70 -18.74
CA ARG A 396 -0.45 -16.61 -19.06
C ARG A 396 -1.00 -17.35 -17.84
N ASN A 397 -0.38 -17.16 -16.68
CA ASN A 397 -0.80 -17.81 -15.44
C ASN A 397 -0.82 -16.79 -14.30
N PRO A 398 -1.97 -16.55 -13.63
CA PRO A 398 -2.08 -15.56 -12.56
C PRO A 398 -1.24 -15.88 -11.31
N SER A 399 -0.75 -17.12 -11.18
CA SER A 399 0.18 -17.48 -10.09
C SER A 399 1.59 -16.90 -10.28
N VAL A 400 1.89 -16.32 -11.44
CA VAL A 400 3.14 -15.60 -11.70
C VAL A 400 2.82 -14.20 -12.22
N ALA A 401 3.10 -13.18 -11.43
CA ALA A 401 3.02 -11.79 -11.92
C ALA A 401 4.31 -11.39 -12.63
N VAL A 402 4.20 -10.42 -13.56
CA VAL A 402 5.33 -9.90 -14.32
C VAL A 402 5.22 -8.40 -14.48
N HIS A 403 6.34 -7.70 -14.26
CA HIS A 403 6.52 -6.27 -14.53
C HIS A 403 7.81 -6.07 -15.29
N ALA A 404 7.81 -5.21 -16.30
CA ALA A 404 8.99 -4.98 -17.14
C ALA A 404 9.28 -3.49 -17.30
N VAL A 405 10.55 -3.13 -17.18
CA VAL A 405 11.01 -1.74 -17.23
C VAL A 405 12.23 -1.64 -18.14
N ARG A 406 12.16 -0.76 -19.11
CA ARG A 406 13.30 -0.38 -19.94
C ARG A 406 14.04 0.76 -19.26
N SER A 407 15.27 0.49 -18.88
CA SER A 407 16.12 1.48 -18.21
C SER A 407 16.74 2.46 -19.20
N SER A 408 17.06 3.65 -18.72
CA SER A 408 17.64 4.74 -19.51
C SER A 408 18.98 4.38 -20.19
N ASN A 409 19.69 3.37 -19.66
CA ASN A 409 20.93 2.85 -20.24
C ASN A 409 20.71 1.82 -21.37
N GLY A 410 19.45 1.60 -21.81
CA GLY A 410 19.08 0.65 -22.87
C GLY A 410 18.91 -0.79 -22.40
N GLY A 411 19.08 -1.10 -21.12
CA GLY A 411 18.79 -2.41 -20.55
C GLY A 411 17.28 -2.65 -20.38
N LEU A 412 16.91 -3.90 -20.18
CA LEU A 412 15.54 -4.32 -19.86
C LEU A 412 15.55 -5.12 -18.56
N ASN A 413 14.83 -4.65 -17.55
CA ASN A 413 14.65 -5.36 -16.30
C ASN A 413 13.25 -6.00 -16.29
N VAL A 414 13.17 -7.27 -15.87
CA VAL A 414 11.91 -8.02 -15.80
C VAL A 414 11.78 -8.65 -14.42
N MET A 415 10.79 -8.20 -13.65
CA MET A 415 10.45 -8.78 -12.35
C MET A 415 9.40 -9.86 -12.55
N LEU A 416 9.65 -11.02 -11.97
CA LEU A 416 8.78 -12.18 -11.93
C LEU A 416 8.45 -12.49 -10.48
N ILE A 417 7.17 -12.61 -10.14
CA ILE A 417 6.69 -12.88 -8.78
C ILE A 417 5.94 -14.20 -8.78
N ASN A 418 6.54 -15.24 -8.20
CA ASN A 418 5.86 -16.53 -8.00
C ASN A 418 5.02 -16.49 -6.74
N LYS A 419 3.70 -16.45 -6.91
CA LYS A 419 2.68 -16.36 -5.86
C LYS A 419 2.32 -17.72 -5.23
N SER A 420 2.85 -18.84 -5.75
CA SER A 420 2.60 -20.16 -5.19
C SER A 420 3.43 -20.39 -3.93
N PRO A 421 2.83 -20.73 -2.77
CA PRO A 421 3.56 -20.93 -1.53
C PRO A 421 4.38 -22.24 -1.50
N GLN A 422 4.08 -23.21 -2.39
CA GLN A 422 4.62 -24.57 -2.35
C GLN A 422 5.34 -24.96 -3.64
N ASN A 423 4.93 -24.40 -4.80
CA ASN A 423 5.39 -24.88 -6.10
C ASN A 423 6.38 -23.90 -6.73
N ALA A 424 7.49 -24.42 -7.20
CA ALA A 424 8.36 -23.68 -8.12
C ALA A 424 7.64 -23.48 -9.47
N ALA A 425 7.93 -22.39 -10.16
CA ALA A 425 7.42 -22.14 -11.49
C ALA A 425 8.55 -22.15 -12.52
N GLN A 426 8.38 -22.98 -13.56
CA GLN A 426 9.20 -22.90 -14.76
C GLN A 426 8.61 -21.82 -15.66
N VAL A 427 9.40 -20.84 -16.07
CA VAL A 427 8.91 -19.77 -16.96
C VAL A 427 9.68 -19.74 -18.25
N SER A 428 8.95 -19.55 -19.36
CA SER A 428 9.52 -19.26 -20.67
C SER A 428 9.17 -17.81 -21.06
N LEU A 429 10.18 -17.03 -21.42
CA LEU A 429 10.03 -15.62 -21.74
C LEU A 429 10.26 -15.38 -23.23
N SER A 430 9.39 -14.55 -23.82
CA SER A 430 9.52 -14.02 -25.17
C SER A 430 9.58 -12.50 -25.13
N TYR A 431 10.33 -11.91 -26.06
CA TYR A 431 10.55 -10.46 -26.12
C TYR A 431 10.21 -9.94 -27.51
N ALA A 432 9.46 -8.82 -27.56
CA ALA A 432 9.31 -7.99 -28.73
C ALA A 432 10.02 -6.64 -28.49
N GLY A 433 10.64 -6.08 -29.51
CA GLY A 433 11.37 -4.80 -29.41
C GLY A 433 12.65 -4.82 -28.57
N PHE A 434 13.13 -6.01 -28.17
CA PHE A 434 14.38 -6.18 -27.43
C PHE A 434 14.99 -7.56 -27.69
N THR A 435 16.26 -7.59 -28.03
CA THR A 435 17.03 -8.84 -28.19
C THR A 435 18.02 -8.94 -27.03
N PRO A 436 17.78 -9.84 -26.06
CA PRO A 436 18.69 -9.98 -24.92
C PRO A 436 19.99 -10.64 -25.32
N ALA A 437 21.09 -10.28 -24.65
CA ALA A 437 22.36 -10.95 -24.78
C ALA A 437 22.23 -12.42 -24.35
N ALA A 438 22.96 -13.33 -25.03
CA ALA A 438 22.96 -14.75 -24.73
C ALA A 438 23.68 -15.05 -23.40
N GLY A 439 23.42 -16.23 -22.82
CA GLY A 439 24.07 -16.74 -21.64
C GLY A 439 23.29 -16.54 -20.35
N ALA A 440 23.97 -16.75 -19.22
CA ALA A 440 23.39 -16.62 -17.90
C ALA A 440 23.14 -15.14 -17.54
N VAL A 441 21.91 -14.85 -17.07
CA VAL A 441 21.51 -13.47 -16.74
C VAL A 441 21.77 -13.14 -15.28
N THR A 442 22.04 -11.86 -15.00
CA THR A 442 22.06 -11.37 -13.62
C THR A 442 20.65 -11.34 -13.09
N THR A 443 20.43 -12.01 -11.96
CA THR A 443 19.15 -12.01 -11.24
C THR A 443 19.34 -11.42 -9.85
N VAL A 444 18.36 -10.61 -9.42
CA VAL A 444 18.22 -10.17 -8.03
C VAL A 444 16.96 -10.82 -7.48
N SER A 445 17.10 -11.60 -6.41
CA SER A 445 16.01 -12.43 -5.90
C SER A 445 15.75 -12.22 -4.42
N TYR A 446 14.49 -12.35 -4.03
CA TYR A 446 14.03 -12.48 -2.66
C TYR A 446 13.17 -13.74 -2.54
N ALA A 447 13.56 -14.65 -1.69
CA ALA A 447 12.89 -15.94 -1.50
C ALA A 447 12.29 -16.06 -0.10
N LYS A 448 11.36 -16.98 0.09
CA LYS A 448 10.72 -17.26 1.37
C LYS A 448 11.77 -17.51 2.47
N GLY A 449 11.64 -16.78 3.58
CA GLY A 449 12.55 -16.90 4.73
C GLY A 449 13.89 -16.19 4.57
N ALA A 450 14.17 -15.54 3.43
CA ALA A 450 15.37 -14.74 3.28
C ALA A 450 15.31 -13.45 4.11
N THR A 451 16.46 -12.99 4.57
CA THR A 451 16.64 -11.73 5.31
C THR A 451 17.41 -10.69 4.50
N SER A 452 17.58 -10.91 3.19
CA SER A 452 18.22 -10.00 2.27
C SER A 452 17.91 -10.37 0.81
N LEU A 453 18.14 -9.43 -0.11
CA LEU A 453 18.16 -9.73 -1.54
C LEU A 453 19.45 -10.45 -1.90
N THR A 454 19.37 -11.42 -2.82
CA THR A 454 20.50 -12.18 -3.33
C THR A 454 20.73 -11.87 -4.80
N THR A 455 21.95 -11.53 -5.19
CA THR A 455 22.35 -11.36 -6.60
C THR A 455 23.13 -12.56 -7.08
N ALA A 456 22.75 -13.12 -8.22
CA ALA A 456 23.44 -14.27 -8.83
C ALA A 456 23.32 -14.22 -10.36
N LYS A 457 24.10 -15.06 -11.05
CA LYS A 457 23.87 -15.38 -12.47
C LYS A 457 23.13 -16.71 -12.57
N ARG A 458 21.89 -16.69 -13.07
CA ARG A 458 21.04 -17.91 -13.14
C ARG A 458 20.19 -17.91 -14.40
N GLY A 459 19.91 -19.10 -14.92
CA GLY A 459 19.05 -19.28 -16.09
C GLY A 459 19.53 -18.50 -17.32
N THR A 460 18.62 -18.29 -18.25
CA THR A 460 18.83 -17.47 -19.46
C THR A 460 17.74 -16.40 -19.55
N ALA A 461 17.86 -15.48 -20.48
CA ALA A 461 16.79 -14.50 -20.75
C ALA A 461 15.47 -15.19 -21.13
N GLY A 462 15.52 -16.31 -21.85
CA GLY A 462 14.33 -17.04 -22.31
C GLY A 462 13.76 -18.07 -21.33
N ALA A 463 14.50 -18.45 -20.28
CA ALA A 463 14.07 -19.51 -19.37
C ALA A 463 14.58 -19.29 -17.94
N GLN A 464 13.66 -19.38 -16.98
CA GLN A 464 13.96 -19.26 -15.54
C GLN A 464 13.17 -20.28 -14.71
N THR A 465 13.75 -20.62 -13.57
CA THR A 465 13.06 -21.37 -12.51
C THR A 465 12.88 -20.45 -11.31
N LEU A 466 11.63 -20.19 -10.94
CA LEU A 466 11.27 -19.33 -9.81
C LEU A 466 10.97 -20.20 -8.60
N PRO A 467 11.68 -20.04 -7.47
CA PRO A 467 11.31 -20.73 -6.24
C PRO A 467 9.88 -20.42 -5.80
N PRO A 468 9.25 -21.24 -4.93
CA PRO A 468 7.98 -20.90 -4.31
C PRO A 468 8.08 -19.58 -3.54
N TYR A 469 6.98 -18.77 -3.56
CA TYR A 469 6.90 -17.49 -2.85
C TYR A 469 8.16 -16.64 -3.01
N SER A 470 8.48 -16.27 -4.24
CA SER A 470 9.71 -15.52 -4.53
C SER A 470 9.49 -14.39 -5.51
N ILE A 471 10.35 -13.40 -5.41
CA ILE A 471 10.53 -12.32 -6.38
C ILE A 471 11.87 -12.58 -7.07
N THR A 472 11.90 -12.50 -8.39
CA THR A 472 13.14 -12.61 -9.18
C THR A 472 13.13 -11.55 -10.27
N THR A 473 14.09 -10.62 -10.20
CA THR A 473 14.28 -9.60 -11.23
C THR A 473 15.45 -9.98 -12.12
N LEU A 474 15.20 -10.13 -13.42
CA LEU A 474 16.18 -10.32 -14.47
C LEU A 474 16.71 -8.96 -14.90
N GLN A 475 18.02 -8.78 -14.94
CA GLN A 475 18.66 -7.57 -15.47
C GLN A 475 19.31 -7.93 -16.81
N LEU A 476 18.61 -7.60 -17.89
CA LEU A 476 18.98 -7.98 -19.24
C LEU A 476 19.76 -6.86 -19.93
N LYS A 477 20.86 -7.25 -20.58
CA LYS A 477 21.60 -6.38 -21.48
C LYS A 477 21.17 -6.64 -22.92
N PRO A 478 21.19 -5.65 -23.83
CA PRO A 478 20.96 -5.89 -25.25
C PRO A 478 22.08 -6.75 -25.83
N ALA A 479 21.79 -7.54 -26.86
CA ALA A 479 22.79 -8.25 -27.64
C ALA A 479 23.76 -7.26 -28.30
N SER A 480 25.05 -7.63 -28.36
CA SER A 480 26.07 -6.82 -29.04
C SER A 480 25.71 -6.67 -30.53
N GLY A 481 25.67 -5.45 -31.05
CA GLY A 481 25.36 -5.18 -32.46
C GLY A 481 23.91 -4.79 -32.76
N THR A 482 23.00 -4.84 -31.81
CA THR A 482 21.67 -4.21 -31.95
C THR A 482 21.79 -2.72 -31.56
N ALA A 483 21.63 -1.81 -32.53
CA ALA A 483 21.46 -0.40 -32.24
C ALA A 483 20.31 -0.25 -31.21
N SER A 484 20.46 0.63 -30.24
CA SER A 484 19.38 0.98 -29.33
C SER A 484 18.18 1.40 -30.17
N ALA A 485 17.11 0.59 -30.18
CA ALA A 485 15.88 0.99 -30.83
C ALA A 485 15.43 2.34 -30.22
N ASP A 486 14.92 3.22 -31.06
CA ASP A 486 14.41 4.52 -30.66
C ASP A 486 13.52 4.41 -29.43
N LYS A 487 13.51 5.50 -28.63
CA LYS A 487 12.66 5.64 -27.43
C LYS A 487 11.26 5.10 -27.74
N PRO A 488 10.69 4.20 -26.90
CA PRO A 488 9.37 3.64 -27.17
C PRO A 488 8.35 4.73 -27.47
N SER A 489 7.54 4.52 -28.52
CA SER A 489 6.43 5.43 -28.82
C SER A 489 5.45 5.42 -27.63
N PRO A 490 4.98 6.56 -27.17
CA PRO A 490 3.96 6.58 -26.11
C PRO A 490 2.73 5.82 -26.59
N ALA A 491 2.15 5.00 -25.71
CA ALA A 491 0.85 4.39 -25.97
C ALA A 491 -0.17 5.51 -26.25
N PRO A 492 -1.09 5.33 -27.19
CA PRO A 492 -2.13 6.31 -27.44
C PRO A 492 -2.89 6.52 -26.12
N THR A 493 -2.94 7.77 -25.67
CA THR A 493 -3.79 8.19 -24.55
C THR A 493 -5.19 7.65 -24.84
N PRO A 494 -5.87 7.00 -23.87
CA PRO A 494 -7.24 6.56 -24.10
C PRO A 494 -8.07 7.76 -24.52
N THR A 495 -8.44 7.79 -25.79
CA THR A 495 -9.33 8.81 -26.32
C THR A 495 -10.65 8.63 -25.60
N ALA A 496 -11.11 9.65 -24.89
CA ALA A 496 -12.42 9.67 -24.29
C ALA A 496 -13.44 9.27 -25.36
N ALA A 497 -14.21 8.22 -25.08
CA ALA A 497 -15.26 7.78 -25.99
C ALA A 497 -16.20 8.98 -26.22
N THR A 498 -16.26 9.46 -27.44
CA THR A 498 -17.22 10.48 -27.84
C THR A 498 -18.62 9.95 -27.55
N PRO A 499 -19.49 10.69 -26.86
CA PRO A 499 -20.86 10.27 -26.66
C PRO A 499 -21.54 10.19 -28.05
N VAL A 500 -21.96 9.00 -28.44
CA VAL A 500 -22.81 8.80 -29.62
C VAL A 500 -24.16 9.41 -29.28
N VAL A 501 -24.43 10.57 -29.84
CA VAL A 501 -25.77 11.15 -29.82
C VAL A 501 -26.63 10.29 -30.74
N SER A 502 -27.41 9.38 -30.17
CA SER A 502 -28.48 8.68 -30.91
C SER A 502 -29.62 9.66 -31.16
N ALA A 503 -29.75 10.00 -32.42
CA ALA A 503 -30.94 10.69 -32.90
C ALA A 503 -32.16 9.76 -32.75
N SER A 504 -33.19 10.24 -32.07
CA SER A 504 -34.51 9.62 -31.95
C SER A 504 -35.18 9.51 -33.32
N GLY A 505 -35.47 8.28 -33.74
CA GLY A 505 -36.40 7.96 -34.80
C GLY A 505 -37.44 7.00 -34.26
N THR A 506 -38.68 7.47 -34.18
CA THR A 506 -39.90 6.78 -33.78
C THR A 506 -40.24 5.62 -34.72
N THR A 507 -40.73 4.56 -34.19
CA THR A 507 -42.00 3.82 -34.37
C THR A 507 -41.84 2.30 -34.27
N GLY A 508 -42.64 1.70 -33.42
CA GLY A 508 -43.42 0.51 -33.74
C GLY A 508 -43.04 -0.83 -33.16
N THR A 509 -43.89 -1.28 -32.28
CA THR A 509 -44.41 -2.65 -32.08
C THR A 509 -43.64 -3.60 -31.11
N ARG A 510 -44.34 -3.83 -30.07
CA ARG A 510 -44.49 -4.88 -29.06
C ARG A 510 -44.19 -6.31 -29.53
N ALA A 511 -43.29 -6.99 -28.80
CA ALA A 511 -43.42 -8.43 -28.55
C ALA A 511 -42.81 -8.75 -27.18
N GLN A 512 -43.60 -9.37 -26.34
CA GLN A 512 -43.23 -9.97 -25.07
C GLN A 512 -42.41 -11.23 -25.32
N ALA A 513 -41.36 -11.45 -24.53
CA ALA A 513 -40.89 -12.77 -24.20
C ALA A 513 -40.22 -12.74 -22.82
N GLU A 514 -40.57 -13.73 -22.07
CA GLU A 514 -40.48 -13.99 -20.65
C GLU A 514 -39.09 -14.09 -20.02
N ASN A 515 -39.10 -13.73 -18.75
CA ASN A 515 -38.33 -14.18 -17.59
C ASN A 515 -37.27 -15.29 -17.78
N SER A 516 -36.06 -14.97 -17.33
CA SER A 516 -35.28 -15.90 -16.52
C SER A 516 -34.57 -15.12 -15.44
N ALA A 517 -35.02 -15.26 -14.20
CA ALA A 517 -34.47 -14.72 -12.99
C ALA A 517 -33.13 -15.40 -12.68
N GLY A 518 -32.05 -14.67 -12.74
CA GLY A 518 -30.79 -15.01 -12.12
C GLY A 518 -30.79 -14.47 -10.69
N THR A 519 -30.77 -15.35 -9.73
CA THR A 519 -30.69 -15.09 -8.29
C THR A 519 -29.46 -14.25 -7.96
N PRO A 520 -29.59 -13.19 -7.15
CA PRO A 520 -28.43 -12.49 -6.60
C PRO A 520 -27.78 -13.35 -5.52
N VAL A 521 -26.49 -13.55 -5.63
CA VAL A 521 -25.66 -14.14 -4.59
C VAL A 521 -25.67 -13.18 -3.40
N SER A 522 -26.29 -13.59 -2.31
CA SER A 522 -26.34 -12.87 -1.04
C SER A 522 -24.92 -12.71 -0.49
N GLN A 523 -24.53 -11.47 -0.25
CA GLN A 523 -23.40 -11.17 0.64
C GLN A 523 -23.76 -11.62 2.07
N PRO A 524 -22.83 -12.20 2.83
CA PRO A 524 -23.07 -12.52 4.23
C PRO A 524 -23.21 -11.24 5.04
N THR A 525 -24.36 -11.05 5.67
CA THR A 525 -24.55 -10.07 6.74
C THR A 525 -23.62 -10.41 7.91
N PRO A 526 -22.93 -9.45 8.51
CA PRO A 526 -22.17 -9.71 9.71
C PRO A 526 -23.13 -9.88 10.88
N ASN A 527 -23.19 -11.10 11.43
CA ASN A 527 -23.80 -11.35 12.72
C ASN A 527 -22.96 -10.67 13.80
N GLY A 528 -23.62 -9.77 14.54
CA GLY A 528 -22.99 -9.04 15.62
C GLY A 528 -22.61 -9.93 16.79
N THR A 529 -21.36 -9.89 17.15
CA THR A 529 -20.88 -9.94 18.53
C THR A 529 -19.76 -8.92 18.62
N SER A 530 -19.83 -8.10 19.65
CA SER A 530 -18.92 -7.01 20.03
C SER A 530 -17.45 -7.32 19.74
N GLY A 531 -16.94 -6.81 18.61
CA GLY A 531 -15.53 -6.87 18.23
C GLY A 531 -15.22 -5.59 17.48
N GLY A 532 -14.12 -4.96 17.84
CA GLY A 532 -13.71 -3.62 17.46
C GLY A 532 -13.94 -3.26 16.00
N LEU A 533 -14.29 -2.01 15.78
CA LEU A 533 -14.44 -1.35 14.49
C LEU A 533 -13.20 -1.62 13.63
N ALA A 534 -13.42 -2.03 12.40
CA ALA A 534 -12.39 -2.11 11.39
C ALA A 534 -11.72 -0.72 11.24
N SER A 535 -10.49 -0.58 11.72
CA SER A 535 -9.73 0.65 11.57
C SER A 535 -9.08 0.65 10.19
N THR A 536 -9.75 1.24 9.21
CA THR A 536 -9.11 1.57 7.94
C THR A 536 -8.12 2.71 8.19
N GLY A 537 -6.82 2.45 8.09
CA GLY A 537 -5.79 3.48 8.27
C GLY A 537 -5.65 4.09 9.66
N ALA A 538 -6.58 3.80 10.60
CA ALA A 538 -6.38 4.13 11.99
C ALA A 538 -5.30 3.21 12.56
N SER A 539 -4.11 3.74 12.72
CA SER A 539 -3.03 2.99 13.35
C SER A 539 -3.48 2.56 14.74
N SER A 540 -3.09 1.35 15.15
CA SER A 540 -3.17 0.90 16.55
C SER A 540 -2.54 1.92 17.52
N ALA A 541 -1.75 2.88 17.04
CA ALA A 541 -1.29 4.03 17.80
C ALA A 541 -2.45 4.88 18.37
N VAL A 542 -3.57 5.02 17.66
CA VAL A 542 -4.76 5.73 18.18
C VAL A 542 -5.43 4.91 19.30
N THR A 543 -5.49 3.59 19.16
CA THR A 543 -6.01 2.70 20.21
C THR A 543 -5.09 2.66 21.44
N TYR A 544 -3.77 2.72 21.26
CA TYR A 544 -2.80 2.88 22.34
C TYR A 544 -2.92 4.23 23.05
N SER A 545 -3.27 5.31 22.32
CA SER A 545 -3.49 6.62 22.94
C SER A 545 -4.65 6.61 23.94
N ALA A 546 -5.73 5.89 23.63
CA ALA A 546 -6.88 5.77 24.55
C ALA A 546 -6.57 4.90 25.78
N LEU A 547 -5.83 3.79 25.60
CA LEU A 547 -5.45 2.90 26.72
C LEU A 547 -4.23 3.42 27.49
N GLY A 548 -3.24 4.00 26.81
CA GLY A 548 -2.08 4.63 27.44
C GLY A 548 -2.46 5.84 28.27
N GLY A 549 -3.42 6.65 27.82
CA GLY A 549 -3.97 7.78 28.58
C GLY A 549 -4.63 7.34 29.89
N LEU A 550 -5.39 6.25 29.88
CA LEU A 550 -6.00 5.69 31.08
C LEU A 550 -4.96 5.10 32.04
N LEU A 551 -3.89 4.47 31.54
CA LEU A 551 -2.81 3.93 32.37
C LEU A 551 -1.94 5.03 32.99
N VAL A 552 -1.67 6.12 32.27
CA VAL A 552 -0.93 7.28 32.76
C VAL A 552 -1.74 8.03 33.82
N ILE A 553 -3.06 8.13 33.67
CA ILE A 553 -3.94 8.72 34.70
C ILE A 553 -3.97 7.82 35.95
N ALA A 554 -4.00 6.50 35.81
CA ALA A 554 -3.96 5.57 36.93
C ALA A 554 -2.62 5.59 37.67
N VAL A 555 -1.48 5.64 36.93
CA VAL A 555 -0.14 5.73 37.53
C VAL A 555 0.14 7.12 38.10
N GLY A 556 -0.26 8.18 37.39
CA GLY A 556 -0.17 9.56 37.87
C GLY A 556 -1.01 9.79 39.13
N GLY A 557 -2.22 9.23 39.19
CA GLY A 557 -3.10 9.27 40.37
C GLY A 557 -2.52 8.55 41.57
N MET A 558 -1.90 7.39 41.40
CA MET A 558 -1.24 6.65 42.48
C MET A 558 0.03 7.33 43.01
N LEU A 559 0.80 7.98 42.13
CA LEU A 559 1.98 8.75 42.54
C LEU A 559 1.58 10.03 43.30
N ALA A 560 0.50 10.71 42.90
CA ALA A 560 -0.01 11.87 43.61
C ALA A 560 -0.57 11.52 45.00
N LEU A 561 -1.23 10.37 45.14
CA LEU A 561 -1.71 9.87 46.43
C LEU A 561 -0.55 9.43 47.36
N ARG A 562 0.53 8.86 46.85
CA ARG A 562 1.73 8.54 47.60
C ARG A 562 2.50 9.79 48.02
N GLY A 563 2.56 10.83 47.17
CA GLY A 563 3.18 12.12 47.53
C GLY A 563 2.42 12.87 48.64
N ARG A 564 1.09 12.83 48.65
CA ARG A 564 0.29 13.43 49.71
C ARG A 564 0.41 12.67 51.04
N ARG A 565 0.53 11.35 51.05
CA ARG A 565 0.75 10.57 52.32
C ARG A 565 2.14 10.80 52.92
N ARG A 566 3.18 11.08 52.13
CA ARG A 566 4.52 11.39 52.64
C ARG A 566 4.63 12.81 53.22
N ARG A 567 3.84 13.79 52.76
CA ARG A 567 3.82 15.14 53.37
C ARG A 567 3.03 15.23 54.67
N ALA A 568 2.12 14.29 54.94
CA ALA A 568 1.37 14.23 56.19
C ALA A 568 2.14 13.54 57.34
N SER A 569 3.27 12.87 57.08
CA SER A 569 4.09 12.18 58.09
C SER A 569 5.33 12.96 58.55
N HIS A 570 5.55 14.20 58.10
CA HIS A 570 6.67 15.05 58.51
C HIS A 570 6.25 16.38 59.15
N GLY A 571 5.03 16.45 59.67
CA GLY A 571 4.51 17.58 60.42
C GLY A 571 3.95 17.16 61.78
N LYS A 572 4.80 16.67 62.66
CA LYS A 572 4.68 16.72 64.10
C LYS A 572 6.08 16.61 64.72
#